data_270cf70d1e52fe488f778f27cf8d9e4a
#
_entry.id   270cf70d1e52fe488f778f27cf8d9e4a
#
_cell.length_a   1.000
_cell.length_b   1.000
_cell.length_c   1.000
_cell.angle_alpha   90.00
_cell.angle_beta   90.00
_cell.angle_gamma   90.00
#
_symmetry.space_group_name_H-M   'P 1'
#
loop_
_entity.id
_entity.type
_entity.pdbx_description
1 polymer ?
#
loop_
_entity_poly.entity_id
_entity_poly.type
_entity_poly.pdbx_seq_one_letter_code
_entity_poly.pdbx_strand_id
1 'polypeptide(L)'
;MVTNVPQAEDAVPSATQKEECTVRVNKSNAVVRFKEHGCTISKNVTFASSNRATNNYWANPPFDVLKQAWYLILHDRQKRELHLFEVPVGAVDAAKLVCRNDREDRVDLQIYYNDPTYTDSRSKMSFAKFLVKSITY
;
A
#
# COMPACT_ATOMS: atom_id res chain seq x y z
N MET A 1 -14.63 -32.79 -2.22
CA MET A 1 -14.98 -32.84 -2.03
C MET A 1 -15.10 -32.86 -2.04
N VAL A 2 -14.70 -32.43 -1.95
CA VAL A 2 -14.86 -32.14 -1.90
C VAL A 2 -14.80 -32.01 -2.03
N THR A 3 -14.34 -31.78 -1.92
CA THR A 3 -14.49 -31.55 -1.96
C THR A 3 -14.44 -31.40 -2.01
N ASN A 4 -14.27 -31.46 -2.03
CA ASN A 4 -14.52 -31.20 -1.92
C ASN A 4 -14.45 -30.92 -1.95
N VAL A 5 -14.02 -30.76 -2.05
CA VAL A 5 -14.21 -30.54 -2.01
C VAL A 5 -14.19 -30.26 -2.04
N PRO A 6 -14.02 -29.79 -1.92
CA PRO A 6 -14.24 -29.55 -1.81
C PRO A 6 -14.27 -29.35 -1.77
N GLN A 7 -14.04 -29.25 -1.85
CA GLN A 7 -14.29 -29.10 -1.68
C GLN A 7 -14.21 -28.74 -1.53
N ALA A 8 -13.92 -28.34 -1.68
CA ALA A 8 -14.12 -28.22 -1.46
C ALA A 8 -14.20 -28.00 -1.39
N GLU A 9 -14.18 -27.74 -1.51
CA GLU A 9 -14.48 -27.62 -1.31
C GLU A 9 -14.55 -27.34 -1.08
N ASP A 10 -14.62 -27.14 -1.16
CA ASP A 10 -15.01 -27.03 -0.86
C ASP A 10 -14.97 -26.69 -0.59
N ALA A 11 -14.16 -25.88 -0.66
CA ALA A 11 -14.39 -25.67 -0.36
C ALA A 11 -14.46 -25.30 -0.17
N VAL A 12 -14.40 -25.02 -0.31
CA VAL A 12 -14.70 -24.72 0.02
C VAL A 12 -14.88 -24.20 0.10
N PRO A 13 -14.74 -23.72 0.31
CA PRO A 13 -15.09 -23.30 0.60
C PRO A 13 -15.15 -22.88 0.77
N SER A 14 -15.03 -22.59 0.71
CA SER A 14 -15.28 -22.22 1.06
C SER A 14 -15.10 -21.95 1.27
N ALA A 15 -14.80 -22.00 1.21
CA ALA A 15 -14.74 -21.65 1.56
C ALA A 15 -14.52 -21.32 1.08
N THR A 16 -14.27 -21.25 0.75
CA THR A 16 -14.31 -20.96 0.41
C THR A 16 -14.53 -20.33 -0.10
N GLN A 17 -14.74 -20.09 -0.72
CA GLN A 17 -14.95 -19.31 -1.09
C GLN A 17 -14.87 -18.37 -0.61
N LYS A 18 -15.25 -18.50 -0.90
CA LYS A 18 -14.85 -17.40 -0.18
C LYS A 18 -13.50 -17.43 0.41
N GLU A 19 -12.80 -18.39 0.13
CA GLU A 19 -11.50 -18.51 0.60
C GLU A 19 -10.61 -17.40 0.25
N GLU A 20 -10.51 -17.04 -1.00
CA GLU A 20 -9.66 -15.93 -1.36
C GLU A 20 -10.20 -14.64 -0.80
N CYS A 21 -11.46 -14.59 -0.52
CA CYS A 21 -12.05 -13.40 0.06
C CYS A 21 -11.63 -13.18 1.49
N THR A 22 -11.15 -14.20 2.16
CA THR A 22 -10.75 -14.08 3.55
C THR A 22 -9.30 -13.71 3.73
N VAL A 23 -8.50 -13.76 2.66
CA VAL A 23 -7.10 -13.41 2.75
C VAL A 23 -6.95 -11.92 2.51
N ARG A 24 -6.75 -11.19 3.60
CA ARG A 24 -6.56 -9.74 3.52
C ARG A 24 -5.09 -9.43 3.30
N VAL A 25 -4.83 -8.51 2.39
CA VAL A 25 -3.48 -8.03 2.20
C VAL A 25 -3.22 -6.92 3.21
N ASN A 26 -2.23 -7.13 4.06
CA ASN A 26 -1.79 -6.14 5.02
C ASN A 26 -0.33 -5.81 4.76
N LYS A 27 0.25 -4.94 5.60
CA LYS A 27 1.63 -4.51 5.41
C LYS A 27 2.60 -5.70 5.38
N SER A 28 2.46 -6.62 6.33
CA SER A 28 3.39 -7.74 6.46
C SER A 28 3.36 -8.65 5.24
N ASN A 29 2.18 -9.04 4.79
CA ASN A 29 2.12 -9.94 3.65
C ASN A 29 2.40 -9.23 2.32
N ALA A 30 2.19 -7.93 2.24
CA ALA A 30 2.61 -7.16 1.07
C ALA A 30 4.14 -7.17 0.94
N VAL A 31 4.85 -7.00 2.05
CA VAL A 31 6.31 -7.06 2.07
C VAL A 31 6.79 -8.43 1.58
N VAL A 32 6.15 -9.50 2.02
CA VAL A 32 6.48 -10.86 1.58
C VAL A 32 6.25 -11.03 0.08
N ARG A 33 5.13 -10.51 -0.44
CA ARG A 33 4.84 -10.62 -1.86
C ARG A 33 5.88 -9.90 -2.71
N PHE A 34 6.33 -8.72 -2.29
CA PHE A 34 7.38 -8.02 -3.01
C PHE A 34 8.71 -8.75 -2.94
N LYS A 35 9.00 -9.39 -1.82
CA LYS A 35 10.22 -10.19 -1.71
C LYS A 35 10.19 -11.36 -2.70
N GLU A 36 9.03 -11.98 -2.89
CA GLU A 36 8.87 -13.05 -3.87
C GLU A 36 9.08 -12.57 -5.29
N HIS A 37 8.93 -11.27 -5.53
CA HIS A 37 9.16 -10.66 -6.83
C HIS A 37 10.53 -9.97 -6.90
N GLY A 38 11.43 -10.29 -5.99
CA GLY A 38 12.80 -9.78 -6.03
C GLY A 38 13.01 -8.44 -5.37
N CYS A 39 12.02 -7.91 -4.68
CA CYS A 39 12.12 -6.60 -4.00
C CYS A 39 12.18 -6.78 -2.49
N THR A 40 13.36 -6.62 -1.91
CA THR A 40 13.54 -6.75 -0.47
C THR A 40 13.27 -5.42 0.22
N ILE A 41 12.37 -5.44 1.19
CA ILE A 41 11.99 -4.25 1.96
C ILE A 41 12.38 -4.52 3.41
N SER A 42 13.30 -3.73 3.94
CA SER A 42 13.85 -4.01 5.27
C SER A 42 13.09 -3.35 6.39
N LYS A 43 12.81 -2.05 6.28
CA LYS A 43 12.17 -1.28 7.36
C LYS A 43 11.63 0.03 6.82
N ASN A 44 10.99 0.80 7.69
CA ASN A 44 10.42 2.11 7.36
C ASN A 44 9.38 2.00 6.24
N VAL A 45 8.45 1.07 6.41
CA VAL A 45 7.39 0.81 5.43
C VAL A 45 6.10 1.45 5.89
N THR A 46 5.51 2.26 5.02
CA THR A 46 4.16 2.78 5.20
C THR A 46 3.25 2.08 4.21
N PHE A 47 2.13 1.58 4.69
CA PHE A 47 1.16 0.83 3.88
C PHE A 47 -0.20 1.52 3.91
N ALA A 48 -0.83 1.66 2.75
CA ALA A 48 -2.16 2.21 2.66
C ALA A 48 -2.99 1.46 1.62
N SER A 49 -4.20 1.07 2.00
CA SER A 49 -5.16 0.47 1.08
C SER A 49 -6.08 1.53 0.51
N SER A 50 -6.61 1.27 -0.68
CA SER A 50 -7.57 2.16 -1.31
C SER A 50 -8.83 2.29 -0.45
N ASN A 51 -9.32 3.51 -0.35
CA ASN A 51 -10.54 3.84 0.38
C ASN A 51 -11.62 4.21 -0.62
N ARG A 52 -12.63 3.35 -0.76
CA ARG A 52 -13.69 3.55 -1.75
C ARG A 52 -14.53 4.79 -1.48
N ALA A 53 -14.71 5.12 -0.21
CA ALA A 53 -15.55 6.27 0.16
C ALA A 53 -14.95 7.58 -0.32
N THR A 54 -13.61 7.68 -0.38
CA THR A 54 -12.91 8.91 -0.74
C THR A 54 -12.11 8.77 -2.03
N ASN A 55 -12.10 7.58 -2.64
CA ASN A 55 -11.37 7.28 -3.88
C ASN A 55 -9.88 7.59 -3.78
N ASN A 56 -9.29 7.36 -2.60
CA ASN A 56 -7.87 7.64 -2.43
C ASN A 56 -7.18 6.59 -1.57
N TYR A 57 -5.84 6.65 -1.61
CA TYR A 57 -4.99 6.01 -0.61
C TYR A 57 -4.69 7.08 0.43
N TRP A 58 -4.88 6.75 1.69
CA TRP A 58 -4.61 7.67 2.78
C TRP A 58 -3.46 7.11 3.59
N ALA A 59 -2.26 7.64 3.34
CA ALA A 59 -1.03 7.15 3.95
C ALA A 59 -0.53 8.12 5.00
N ASN A 60 -0.09 7.59 6.13
CA ASN A 60 0.30 8.41 7.26
C ASN A 60 1.68 8.00 7.80
N PRO A 61 2.76 8.20 7.03
CA PRO A 61 4.09 7.89 7.56
C PRO A 61 4.44 8.83 8.70
N PRO A 62 5.16 8.33 9.72
CA PRO A 62 5.68 9.23 10.75
C PRO A 62 6.68 10.20 10.12
N PHE A 63 6.71 11.44 10.61
CA PHE A 63 7.67 12.41 10.10
C PHE A 63 9.12 11.95 10.27
N ASP A 64 9.39 11.17 11.31
CA ASP A 64 10.74 10.67 11.55
C ASP A 64 11.30 9.81 10.44
N VAL A 65 10.45 9.02 9.74
CA VAL A 65 10.95 8.16 8.67
C VAL A 65 11.37 8.95 7.45
N LEU A 66 10.86 10.17 7.29
CA LEU A 66 11.19 11.00 6.14
C LEU A 66 12.65 11.46 6.15
N LYS A 67 13.32 11.36 7.30
CA LYS A 67 14.73 11.70 7.44
C LYS A 67 15.63 10.57 6.97
N GLN A 68 15.05 9.44 6.62
CA GLN A 68 15.75 8.23 6.19
C GLN A 68 15.19 7.80 4.84
N ALA A 69 15.80 6.79 4.24
CA ALA A 69 15.18 6.12 3.11
C ALA A 69 13.96 5.36 3.64
N TRP A 70 12.86 5.39 2.91
CA TRP A 70 11.63 4.75 3.34
C TRP A 70 10.85 4.21 2.15
N TYR A 71 9.89 3.34 2.45
CA TYR A 71 9.07 2.69 1.43
C TYR A 71 7.61 3.02 1.64
N LEU A 72 6.91 3.18 0.52
CA LEU A 72 5.47 3.35 0.52
C LEU A 72 4.88 2.22 -0.30
N ILE A 73 3.90 1.52 0.25
CA ILE A 73 3.14 0.51 -0.48
C ILE A 73 1.70 0.98 -0.57
N LEU A 74 1.21 1.13 -1.80
CA LEU A 74 -0.18 1.45 -2.06
C LEU A 74 -0.88 0.19 -2.55
N HIS A 75 -1.99 -0.15 -1.90
CA HIS A 75 -2.75 -1.35 -2.19
C HIS A 75 -4.08 -0.97 -2.82
N ASP A 76 -4.23 -1.24 -4.12
CA ASP A 76 -5.51 -1.08 -4.81
C ASP A 76 -6.30 -2.37 -4.64
N ARG A 77 -7.27 -2.32 -3.72
CA ARG A 77 -8.04 -3.52 -3.35
C ARG A 77 -8.94 -3.98 -4.48
N GLN A 78 -9.42 -3.06 -5.30
CA GLN A 78 -10.35 -3.41 -6.37
C GLN A 78 -9.64 -4.07 -7.53
N LYS A 79 -8.49 -3.53 -7.93
CA LYS A 79 -7.70 -4.07 -9.02
C LYS A 79 -6.78 -5.18 -8.58
N ARG A 80 -6.69 -5.44 -7.28
CA ARG A 80 -5.81 -6.45 -6.69
C ARG A 80 -4.36 -6.18 -7.10
N GLU A 81 -3.93 -4.96 -6.89
CA GLU A 81 -2.59 -4.50 -7.24
C GLU A 81 -1.88 -3.93 -6.04
N LEU A 82 -0.58 -4.12 -6.01
CA LEU A 82 0.29 -3.52 -5.01
C LEU A 82 1.37 -2.72 -5.74
N HIS A 83 1.60 -1.50 -5.28
CA HIS A 83 2.58 -0.60 -5.88
C HIS A 83 3.61 -0.23 -4.82
N LEU A 84 4.86 -0.49 -5.12
CA LEU A 84 5.98 -0.24 -4.20
C LEU A 84 6.76 0.98 -4.65
N PHE A 85 6.93 1.92 -3.73
CA PHE A 85 7.72 3.13 -3.94
C PHE A 85 8.89 3.11 -2.97
N GLU A 86 10.07 3.41 -3.49
CA GLU A 86 11.27 3.55 -2.68
C GLU A 86 11.67 5.02 -2.69
N VAL A 87 11.61 5.65 -1.52
CA VAL A 87 11.87 7.07 -1.38
C VAL A 87 13.24 7.26 -0.75
N PRO A 88 14.21 7.81 -1.51
CA PRO A 88 15.57 7.98 -0.97
C PRO A 88 15.62 9.05 0.11
N VAL A 89 16.71 9.02 0.88
CA VAL A 89 16.98 10.04 1.89
C VAL A 89 16.98 11.41 1.21
N GLY A 90 16.25 12.35 1.80
CA GLY A 90 16.26 13.73 1.33
C GLY A 90 15.45 13.99 0.07
N ALA A 91 14.79 12.96 -0.49
CA ALA A 91 14.01 13.14 -1.71
C ALA A 91 12.70 13.90 -1.47
N VAL A 92 12.22 13.91 -0.25
CA VAL A 92 10.95 14.55 0.12
C VAL A 92 11.24 15.64 1.14
N ASP A 93 10.78 16.85 0.86
CA ASP A 93 10.89 17.95 1.81
C ASP A 93 9.71 17.89 2.79
N ALA A 94 10.01 17.47 4.01
CA ALA A 94 8.98 17.30 5.04
C ALA A 94 8.22 18.58 5.32
N ALA A 95 8.87 19.74 5.14
CA ALA A 95 8.23 21.02 5.39
C ALA A 95 7.08 21.32 4.42
N LYS A 96 7.06 20.64 3.27
CA LYS A 96 6.01 20.85 2.27
C LYS A 96 4.84 19.90 2.44
N LEU A 97 4.96 18.91 3.32
CA LEU A 97 3.90 17.94 3.54
C LEU A 97 2.94 18.43 4.63
N VAL A 98 1.71 17.92 4.57
CA VAL A 98 0.67 18.30 5.51
C VAL A 98 0.61 17.28 6.64
N CYS A 99 0.58 17.73 7.89
CA CYS A 99 0.44 16.81 9.01
C CYS A 99 -1.03 16.49 9.27
N ARG A 100 -1.29 15.36 9.94
CA ARG A 100 -2.65 14.99 10.32
C ARG A 100 -3.17 15.94 11.37
N ASN A 101 -4.47 16.20 11.33
CA ASN A 101 -5.10 17.07 12.30
C ASN A 101 -5.06 16.50 13.72
N ASP A 102 -5.12 15.18 13.83
CA ASP A 102 -5.17 14.49 15.12
C ASP A 102 -3.82 13.95 15.59
N ARG A 103 -2.81 13.97 14.73
CA ARG A 103 -1.48 13.43 15.01
C ARG A 103 -0.42 14.27 14.32
N GLU A 104 0.17 15.21 15.04
CA GLU A 104 1.17 16.12 14.46
C GLU A 104 2.47 15.41 14.07
N ASP A 105 2.71 14.22 14.62
CA ASP A 105 3.90 13.43 14.29
C ASP A 105 3.71 12.59 13.02
N ARG A 106 2.54 12.67 12.38
CA ARG A 106 2.22 11.89 11.19
C ARG A 106 1.90 12.78 10.00
N VAL A 107 2.36 12.35 8.84
CA VAL A 107 2.03 13.01 7.57
C VAL A 107 0.64 12.59 7.12
N ASP A 108 -0.05 13.49 6.41
CA ASP A 108 -1.35 13.21 5.81
C ASP A 108 -1.19 13.21 4.30
N LEU A 109 -0.85 12.04 3.73
CA LEU A 109 -0.76 11.88 2.29
C LEU A 109 -2.10 11.35 1.76
N GLN A 110 -2.64 12.03 0.75
CA GLN A 110 -3.89 11.61 0.12
C GLN A 110 -3.69 11.55 -1.38
N ILE A 111 -3.59 10.34 -1.91
CA ILE A 111 -3.32 10.10 -3.32
C ILE A 111 -4.54 9.43 -3.94
N TYR A 112 -5.14 10.05 -4.96
CA TYR A 112 -6.27 9.45 -5.66
C TYR A 112 -5.80 8.24 -6.45
N TYR A 113 -6.54 7.13 -6.37
CA TYR A 113 -6.06 5.90 -6.98
C TYR A 113 -6.25 5.83 -8.49
N ASN A 114 -6.88 6.81 -9.10
CA ASN A 114 -6.92 6.92 -10.56
C ASN A 114 -5.86 7.87 -11.10
N ASP A 115 -4.98 8.37 -10.26
CA ASP A 115 -3.96 9.33 -10.65
C ASP A 115 -2.67 8.60 -11.02
N PRO A 116 -2.28 8.56 -12.30
CA PRO A 116 -1.08 7.85 -12.73
C PRO A 116 0.21 8.52 -12.26
N THR A 117 0.15 9.76 -11.77
CA THR A 117 1.32 10.46 -11.26
C THR A 117 1.49 10.26 -9.77
N TYR A 118 0.56 9.58 -9.10
CA TYR A 118 0.63 9.33 -7.66
C TYR A 118 0.91 10.59 -6.88
N THR A 119 0.15 11.64 -7.17
CA THR A 119 0.34 12.95 -6.55
C THR A 119 -0.44 13.08 -5.25
N ASP A 120 0.26 13.48 -4.18
CA ASP A 120 -0.41 13.82 -2.93
C ASP A 120 -1.25 15.08 -3.17
N SER A 121 -2.56 14.97 -3.02
CA SER A 121 -3.47 16.06 -3.30
C SER A 121 -3.31 17.24 -2.32
N ARG A 122 -2.74 16.98 -1.14
CA ARG A 122 -2.55 18.02 -0.13
C ARG A 122 -1.30 18.85 -0.40
N SER A 123 -0.18 18.22 -0.67
CA SER A 123 1.10 18.92 -0.90
C SER A 123 1.41 19.15 -2.37
N LYS A 124 0.68 18.48 -3.27
CA LYS A 124 0.90 18.49 -4.71
C LYS A 124 2.20 17.82 -5.13
N MET A 125 2.79 17.02 -4.27
CA MET A 125 4.01 16.29 -4.56
C MET A 125 3.70 14.98 -5.27
N SER A 126 4.38 14.71 -6.39
CA SER A 126 4.23 13.46 -7.14
C SER A 126 5.21 12.41 -6.62
N PHE A 127 4.72 11.18 -6.48
CA PHE A 127 5.55 10.05 -6.07
C PHE A 127 5.89 9.12 -7.24
N ALA A 128 5.47 9.46 -8.46
CA ALA A 128 5.63 8.57 -9.62
C ALA A 128 7.08 8.16 -9.85
N LYS A 129 8.02 9.08 -9.65
CA LYS A 129 9.45 8.80 -9.87
C LYS A 129 10.05 7.81 -8.88
N PHE A 130 9.35 7.55 -7.79
CA PHE A 130 9.83 6.62 -6.77
C PHE A 130 9.24 5.21 -6.94
N LEU A 131 8.37 5.01 -7.92
CA LEU A 131 7.76 3.71 -8.16
C LEU A 131 8.82 2.72 -8.64
N VAL A 132 8.95 1.61 -7.90
CA VAL A 132 9.93 0.57 -8.20
C VAL A 132 9.28 -0.63 -8.86
N LYS A 133 8.11 -1.03 -8.38
CA LYS A 133 7.48 -2.26 -8.81
C LYS A 133 5.99 -2.22 -8.57
N SER A 134 5.23 -2.75 -9.51
CA SER A 134 3.80 -3.02 -9.32
C SER A 134 3.56 -4.49 -9.57
N ILE A 135 2.75 -5.10 -8.73
CA ILE A 135 2.41 -6.52 -8.87
C ILE A 135 0.90 -6.67 -8.74
N THR A 136 0.38 -7.72 -9.38
CA THR A 136 -1.02 -8.13 -9.23
C THR A 136 -1.06 -9.46 -8.50
N TYR A 137 -2.19 -9.75 -7.88
CA TYR A 137 -2.29 -10.99 -7.12
C TYR A 137 -3.67 -11.63 -7.23
#